data_273d6143eb64e411e7c5216cc5690a2b
#
_entry.id   273d6143eb64e411e7c5216cc5690a2b
#
_cell.length_a   1.000
_cell.length_b   1.000
_cell.length_c   1.000
_cell.angle_alpha   90.00
_cell.angle_beta   90.00
_cell.angle_gamma   90.00
#
_symmetry.space_group_name_H-M   'P 1'
#
loop_
_entity.id
_entity.type
_entity.pdbx_description
1 polymer ?
#
loop_
_entity_poly.entity_id
_entity_poly.type
_entity_poly.pdbx_seq_one_letter_code
_entity_poly.pdbx_strand_id
1 'polypeptide(L)'
;EIGSGLVGSEMCIRDRYELTLQVSLKLRTELQNRGYEVQMTRESNDVNISNSERAAVANNANAEAFVRIHANASTDSSVSGAMTICQTASNPYNAALYEKSKALSTAVLDGLVNATGARKEYVWETDIMSGINWASVPVTIVEMGYMTNPTEDSNMASDAYQNQIVTGIANGIDAYFAGQ
;
A
#
# COMPACT_ATOMS: atom_id res chain seq x y z
N GLU A 1 -10.32 0.32 -15.01
CA GLU A 1 -9.28 0.48 -16.05
C GLU A 1 -8.98 1.96 -16.22
N ILE A 2 -7.90 2.44 -15.64
CA ILE A 2 -7.37 3.77 -15.97
C ILE A 2 -6.47 3.55 -17.18
N GLY A 3 -6.92 4.05 -18.33
CA GLY A 3 -6.28 3.88 -19.62
C GLY A 3 -4.84 4.41 -19.63
N SER A 4 -3.94 3.58 -20.08
CA SER A 4 -2.56 3.88 -20.38
C SER A 4 -2.47 4.72 -21.64
N GLY A 5 -2.22 5.99 -21.49
CA GLY A 5 -1.97 6.91 -22.61
C GLY A 5 -0.93 7.95 -22.25
N LEU A 6 0.32 7.54 -22.05
CA LEU A 6 1.45 8.46 -21.96
C LEU A 6 2.70 7.80 -22.57
N VAL A 7 3.32 8.53 -23.51
CA VAL A 7 4.61 8.19 -24.09
C VAL A 7 5.66 8.16 -22.96
N GLY A 8 6.18 6.97 -22.68
CA GLY A 8 7.07 6.69 -21.55
C GLY A 8 6.57 5.61 -20.60
N SER A 9 5.34 5.12 -20.81
CA SER A 9 4.62 4.26 -19.84
C SER A 9 5.17 2.84 -19.67
N GLU A 10 5.90 2.27 -20.64
CA GLU A 10 6.41 0.90 -20.49
C GLU A 10 7.55 0.80 -19.48
N MET A 11 8.41 1.83 -19.39
CA MET A 11 9.47 1.88 -18.38
C MET A 11 8.87 2.06 -16.98
N CYS A 12 7.95 3.00 -16.79
CA CYS A 12 7.29 3.25 -15.50
C CYS A 12 6.47 2.06 -14.97
N ILE A 13 5.83 1.27 -15.83
CA ILE A 13 5.05 0.09 -15.39
C ILE A 13 5.97 -1.03 -14.89
N ARG A 14 7.08 -1.28 -15.58
CA ARG A 14 8.06 -2.28 -15.17
C ARG A 14 8.71 -1.91 -13.83
N ASP A 15 9.10 -0.65 -13.69
CA ASP A 15 9.69 -0.12 -12.47
C ASP A 15 8.72 -0.17 -11.28
N ARG A 16 7.42 0.06 -11.51
CA ARG A 16 6.39 -0.05 -10.46
C ARG A 16 6.28 -1.46 -9.88
N TYR A 17 6.24 -2.49 -10.71
CA TYR A 17 6.15 -3.87 -10.23
C TYR A 17 7.38 -4.27 -9.42
N GLU A 18 8.54 -3.85 -9.88
CA GLU A 18 9.81 -4.13 -9.22
C GLU A 18 9.92 -3.36 -7.90
N LEU A 19 9.66 -2.06 -7.89
CA LEU A 19 9.66 -1.22 -6.71
C LEU A 19 8.72 -1.76 -5.62
N THR A 20 7.45 -2.02 -5.96
CA THR A 20 6.47 -2.47 -4.98
C THR A 20 6.83 -3.86 -4.44
N LEU A 21 7.44 -4.74 -5.22
CA LEU A 21 7.93 -6.03 -4.75
C LEU A 21 9.12 -5.86 -3.81
N GLN A 22 10.11 -5.04 -4.17
CA GLN A 22 11.29 -4.77 -3.33
C GLN A 22 10.87 -4.26 -1.95
N VAL A 23 10.00 -3.23 -1.91
CA VAL A 23 9.50 -2.68 -0.65
C VAL A 23 8.71 -3.73 0.14
N SER A 24 7.86 -4.53 -0.53
CA SER A 24 7.07 -5.56 0.15
C SER A 24 7.94 -6.67 0.75
N LEU A 25 9.00 -7.09 0.07
CA LEU A 25 9.95 -8.09 0.60
C LEU A 25 10.74 -7.57 1.79
N LYS A 26 11.16 -6.31 1.76
CA LYS A 26 11.81 -5.65 2.91
C LYS A 26 10.83 -5.52 4.08
N LEU A 27 9.58 -5.10 3.81
CA LEU A 27 8.55 -4.98 4.83
C LEU A 27 8.22 -6.32 5.48
N ARG A 28 8.13 -7.41 4.70
CA ARG A 28 8.00 -8.76 5.24
C ARG A 28 9.09 -9.06 6.26
N THR A 29 10.35 -8.84 5.88
CA THR A 29 11.50 -9.12 6.75
C THR A 29 11.43 -8.29 8.03
N GLU A 30 11.11 -7.01 7.93
CA GLU A 30 10.97 -6.11 9.08
C GLU A 30 9.84 -6.55 10.02
N LEU A 31 8.67 -6.89 9.47
CA LEU A 31 7.54 -7.35 10.28
C LEU A 31 7.83 -8.71 10.95
N GLN A 32 8.49 -9.64 10.26
CA GLN A 32 8.92 -10.90 10.84
C GLN A 32 9.91 -10.70 12.00
N ASN A 33 10.84 -9.75 11.87
CA ASN A 33 11.76 -9.37 12.94
C ASN A 33 11.05 -8.77 14.15
N ARG A 34 9.87 -8.16 13.96
CA ARG A 34 8.98 -7.65 15.02
C ARG A 34 8.06 -8.74 15.62
N GLY A 35 8.12 -9.97 15.11
CA GLY A 35 7.35 -11.11 15.62
C GLY A 35 6.00 -11.33 14.93
N TYR A 36 5.71 -10.65 13.82
CA TYR A 36 4.51 -10.89 13.03
C TYR A 36 4.66 -12.13 12.14
N GLU A 37 3.58 -12.89 11.99
CA GLU A 37 3.44 -13.84 10.90
C GLU A 37 3.03 -13.10 9.63
N VAL A 38 3.79 -13.26 8.56
CA VAL A 38 3.59 -12.50 7.31
C VAL A 38 3.38 -13.45 6.14
N GLN A 39 2.25 -13.33 5.47
CA GLN A 39 1.96 -14.03 4.22
C GLN A 39 2.00 -13.04 3.05
N MET A 40 2.74 -13.40 2.00
CA MET A 40 2.86 -12.59 0.79
C MET A 40 1.84 -13.01 -0.25
N THR A 41 1.27 -12.04 -0.98
CA THR A 41 0.43 -12.34 -2.15
C THR A 41 1.26 -12.66 -3.40
N ARG A 42 2.52 -12.24 -3.44
CA ARG A 42 3.51 -12.60 -4.45
C ARG A 42 4.92 -12.42 -3.89
N GLU A 43 5.85 -13.22 -4.40
CA GLU A 43 7.28 -13.13 -4.06
C GLU A 43 8.16 -12.95 -5.31
N SER A 44 7.55 -12.87 -6.48
CA SER A 44 8.23 -12.59 -7.75
C SER A 44 7.38 -11.68 -8.64
N ASN A 45 7.96 -11.22 -9.75
CA ASN A 45 7.24 -10.47 -10.77
C ASN A 45 6.57 -11.36 -11.82
N ASP A 46 6.97 -12.62 -11.89
CA ASP A 46 6.42 -13.61 -12.83
C ASP A 46 5.17 -14.29 -12.24
N VAL A 47 4.16 -13.49 -11.96
CA VAL A 47 2.86 -13.96 -11.43
C VAL A 47 1.71 -13.20 -12.09
N ASN A 48 0.71 -13.94 -12.53
CA ASN A 48 -0.55 -13.38 -13.03
C ASN A 48 -1.66 -13.67 -12.02
N ILE A 49 -1.75 -12.84 -11.00
CA ILE A 49 -2.70 -12.96 -9.89
C ILE A 49 -3.63 -11.74 -9.85
N SER A 50 -4.93 -11.99 -9.95
CA SER A 50 -5.98 -10.97 -9.92
C SER A 50 -6.14 -10.32 -8.55
N ASN A 51 -6.87 -9.20 -8.49
CA ASN A 51 -7.19 -8.54 -7.22
C ASN A 51 -8.02 -9.43 -6.28
N SER A 52 -8.94 -10.23 -6.82
CA SER A 52 -9.72 -11.18 -6.03
C SER A 52 -8.86 -12.30 -5.45
N GLU A 53 -7.93 -12.84 -6.23
CA GLU A 53 -7.01 -13.86 -5.75
C GLU A 53 -6.05 -13.32 -4.68
N ARG A 54 -5.57 -12.08 -4.82
CA ARG A 54 -4.77 -11.41 -3.78
C ARG A 54 -5.56 -11.26 -2.48
N ALA A 55 -6.82 -10.84 -2.57
CA ALA A 55 -7.69 -10.73 -1.40
C ALA A 55 -7.97 -12.11 -0.79
N ALA A 56 -8.15 -13.15 -1.63
CA ALA A 56 -8.37 -14.53 -1.16
C ALA A 56 -7.17 -15.05 -0.33
N VAL A 57 -5.94 -14.68 -0.64
CA VAL A 57 -4.78 -15.04 0.19
C VAL A 57 -4.96 -14.52 1.62
N ALA A 58 -5.27 -13.23 1.79
CA ALA A 58 -5.48 -12.64 3.10
C ALA A 58 -6.73 -13.19 3.81
N ASN A 59 -7.83 -13.36 3.06
CA ASN A 59 -9.08 -13.89 3.60
C ASN A 59 -8.93 -15.34 4.11
N ASN A 60 -8.28 -16.20 3.35
CA ASN A 60 -8.06 -17.61 3.72
C ASN A 60 -7.11 -17.76 4.92
N ALA A 61 -6.16 -16.83 5.06
CA ALA A 61 -5.29 -16.76 6.22
C ALA A 61 -5.98 -16.18 7.47
N ASN A 62 -7.20 -15.64 7.34
CA ASN A 62 -7.88 -14.84 8.38
C ASN A 62 -6.94 -13.74 8.90
N ALA A 63 -6.25 -13.04 8.01
CA ALA A 63 -5.26 -12.04 8.36
C ALA A 63 -5.88 -10.92 9.19
N GLU A 64 -5.18 -10.45 10.22
CA GLU A 64 -5.66 -9.35 11.07
C GLU A 64 -5.49 -7.99 10.38
N ALA A 65 -4.62 -7.91 9.36
CA ALA A 65 -4.46 -6.77 8.48
C ALA A 65 -3.99 -7.19 7.07
N PHE A 66 -4.54 -6.57 6.04
CA PHE A 66 -4.11 -6.71 4.65
C PHE A 66 -3.56 -5.38 4.14
N VAL A 67 -2.25 -5.29 4.00
CA VAL A 67 -1.56 -4.08 3.54
C VAL A 67 -1.11 -4.26 2.10
N ARG A 68 -1.53 -3.37 1.21
CA ARG A 68 -1.22 -3.43 -0.22
C ARG A 68 -0.31 -2.27 -0.59
N ILE A 69 0.90 -2.57 -1.02
CA ILE A 69 1.93 -1.58 -1.36
C ILE A 69 1.81 -1.17 -2.82
N HIS A 70 1.67 0.13 -3.04
CA HIS A 70 1.50 0.75 -4.35
C HIS A 70 2.37 2.01 -4.46
N ALA A 71 2.59 2.46 -5.70
CA ALA A 71 3.13 3.77 -6.04
C ALA A 71 2.17 4.45 -7.01
N ASN A 72 1.82 5.69 -6.70
CA ASN A 72 0.80 6.47 -7.40
C ASN A 72 1.35 7.10 -8.70
N ALA A 73 0.46 7.63 -9.50
CA ALA A 73 0.79 8.42 -10.68
C ALA A 73 -0.25 9.54 -10.88
N SER A 74 0.21 10.67 -11.41
CA SER A 74 -0.63 11.82 -11.78
C SER A 74 -0.26 12.29 -13.19
N THR A 75 -1.20 12.93 -13.88
CA THR A 75 -0.91 13.65 -15.13
C THR A 75 -0.13 14.96 -14.87
N ASP A 76 -0.17 15.47 -13.65
CA ASP A 76 0.61 16.61 -13.18
C ASP A 76 1.82 16.09 -12.39
N SER A 77 3.02 16.23 -12.94
CA SER A 77 4.27 15.78 -12.33
C SER A 77 4.70 16.60 -11.11
N SER A 78 4.03 17.69 -10.80
CA SER A 78 4.27 18.48 -9.59
C SER A 78 3.58 17.90 -8.36
N VAL A 79 2.59 17.01 -8.55
CA VAL A 79 1.89 16.35 -7.45
C VAL A 79 2.84 15.42 -6.71
N SER A 80 2.80 15.47 -5.38
CA SER A 80 3.64 14.67 -4.49
C SER A 80 2.91 14.34 -3.21
N GLY A 81 3.39 13.36 -2.47
CA GLY A 81 2.90 12.99 -1.15
C GLY A 81 2.50 11.52 -1.04
N ALA A 82 2.28 11.08 0.18
CA ALA A 82 1.81 9.74 0.48
C ALA A 82 0.35 9.76 0.93
N MET A 83 -0.38 8.74 0.57
CA MET A 83 -1.77 8.54 0.97
C MET A 83 -2.07 7.07 1.23
N THR A 84 -3.17 6.81 1.92
CA THR A 84 -3.71 5.45 2.05
C THR A 84 -5.16 5.43 1.59
N ILE A 85 -5.67 4.24 1.28
CA ILE A 85 -7.02 4.07 0.75
C ILE A 85 -7.70 2.96 1.52
N CYS A 86 -8.95 3.20 1.95
CA CYS A 86 -9.86 2.19 2.49
C CYS A 86 -11.28 2.35 1.93
N GLN A 87 -12.16 1.42 2.26
CA GLN A 87 -13.58 1.50 1.92
C GLN A 87 -14.28 2.60 2.70
N THR A 88 -15.49 2.97 2.26
CA THR A 88 -16.39 3.84 3.04
C THR A 88 -17.19 3.05 4.07
N ALA A 89 -17.79 3.76 5.04
CA ALA A 89 -18.70 3.17 6.02
C ALA A 89 -19.97 2.55 5.41
N SER A 90 -20.29 2.91 4.17
CA SER A 90 -21.45 2.40 3.43
C SER A 90 -21.08 1.42 2.31
N ASN A 91 -19.85 0.90 2.30
CA ASN A 91 -19.39 -0.02 1.27
C ASN A 91 -20.34 -1.22 1.15
N PRO A 92 -20.84 -1.56 -0.07
CA PRO A 92 -21.84 -2.62 -0.25
C PRO A 92 -21.27 -4.03 0.00
N TYR A 93 -19.96 -4.21 0.09
CA TYR A 93 -19.31 -5.51 0.21
C TYR A 93 -18.75 -5.78 1.59
N ASN A 94 -18.16 -4.78 2.25
CA ASN A 94 -17.41 -4.97 3.49
C ASN A 94 -17.47 -3.78 4.46
N ALA A 95 -18.60 -3.06 4.52
CA ALA A 95 -18.82 -1.95 5.44
C ALA A 95 -18.52 -2.28 6.91
N ALA A 96 -18.75 -3.52 7.35
CA ALA A 96 -18.46 -3.97 8.70
C ALA A 96 -16.98 -3.88 9.11
N LEU A 97 -16.08 -3.78 8.12
CA LEU A 97 -14.64 -3.66 8.34
C LEU A 97 -14.15 -2.20 8.32
N TYR A 98 -15.06 -1.25 8.05
CA TYR A 98 -14.69 0.16 7.82
C TYR A 98 -13.84 0.74 8.96
N GLU A 99 -14.29 0.65 10.20
CA GLU A 99 -13.61 1.24 11.36
C GLU A 99 -12.18 0.69 11.50
N LYS A 100 -12.01 -0.62 11.36
CA LYS A 100 -10.69 -1.26 11.44
C LYS A 100 -9.80 -0.89 10.24
N SER A 101 -10.34 -0.88 9.03
CA SER A 101 -9.59 -0.50 7.83
C SER A 101 -9.20 0.99 7.86
N LYS A 102 -10.08 1.85 8.37
CA LYS A 102 -9.79 3.28 8.54
C LYS A 102 -8.72 3.51 9.59
N ALA A 103 -8.78 2.81 10.72
CA ALA A 103 -7.76 2.89 11.77
C ALA A 103 -6.40 2.40 11.24
N LEU A 104 -6.36 1.26 10.53
CA LEU A 104 -5.16 0.73 9.89
C LEU A 104 -4.59 1.73 8.89
N SER A 105 -5.43 2.27 8.00
CA SER A 105 -5.03 3.23 6.97
C SER A 105 -4.44 4.50 7.59
N THR A 106 -5.05 5.01 8.65
CA THR A 106 -4.58 6.21 9.35
C THR A 106 -3.23 5.97 10.02
N ALA A 107 -3.11 4.89 10.78
CA ALA A 107 -1.89 4.56 11.50
C ALA A 107 -0.70 4.30 10.54
N VAL A 108 -0.95 3.58 9.43
CA VAL A 108 0.07 3.32 8.42
C VAL A 108 0.50 4.60 7.70
N LEU A 109 -0.44 5.49 7.35
CA LEU A 109 -0.10 6.77 6.73
C LEU A 109 0.73 7.64 7.67
N ASP A 110 0.36 7.73 8.94
CA ASP A 110 1.09 8.49 9.96
C ASP A 110 2.50 7.95 10.16
N GLY A 111 2.65 6.64 10.29
CA GLY A 111 3.94 5.98 10.40
C GLY A 111 4.83 6.26 9.18
N LEU A 112 4.27 6.11 7.98
CA LEU A 112 4.97 6.34 6.71
C LEU A 112 5.52 7.77 6.61
N VAL A 113 4.67 8.78 6.80
CA VAL A 113 5.09 10.17 6.63
C VAL A 113 6.04 10.62 7.74
N ASN A 114 5.89 10.12 8.97
CA ASN A 114 6.80 10.40 10.06
C ASN A 114 8.21 9.86 9.80
N ALA A 115 8.34 8.69 9.16
CA ALA A 115 9.63 8.09 8.87
C ALA A 115 10.32 8.67 7.63
N THR A 116 9.53 9.05 6.61
CA THR A 116 10.07 9.48 5.31
C THR A 116 10.17 10.99 5.16
N GLY A 117 9.41 11.76 5.94
CA GLY A 117 9.22 13.19 5.72
C GLY A 117 8.38 13.53 4.49
N ALA A 118 7.75 12.55 3.86
CA ALA A 118 6.85 12.77 2.73
C ALA A 118 5.66 13.66 3.13
N ARG A 119 5.15 14.43 2.17
CA ARG A 119 3.93 15.20 2.39
C ARG A 119 2.77 14.26 2.70
N LYS A 120 2.11 14.45 3.84
CA LYS A 120 0.89 13.72 4.16
C LYS A 120 -0.25 14.26 3.33
N GLU A 121 -0.88 13.40 2.53
CA GLU A 121 -2.12 13.74 1.85
C GLU A 121 -3.31 13.39 2.77
N TYR A 122 -4.03 12.33 2.48
CA TYR A 122 -5.23 11.94 3.23
C TYR A 122 -5.44 10.42 3.17
N VAL A 123 -6.35 9.93 3.99
CA VAL A 123 -6.92 8.60 3.81
C VAL A 123 -8.09 8.76 2.83
N TRP A 124 -7.96 8.20 1.64
CA TRP A 124 -9.01 8.23 0.64
C TRP A 124 -10.02 7.11 0.91
N GLU A 125 -11.24 7.50 1.25
CA GLU A 125 -12.35 6.57 1.45
C GLU A 125 -13.12 6.40 0.15
N THR A 126 -13.15 5.18 -0.40
CA THR A 126 -13.78 4.92 -1.69
C THR A 126 -14.21 3.48 -1.86
N ASP A 127 -15.28 3.25 -2.61
CA ASP A 127 -15.85 1.92 -2.88
C ASP A 127 -15.59 1.43 -4.31
N ILE A 128 -14.79 2.18 -5.09
CA ILE A 128 -14.49 1.81 -6.49
C ILE A 128 -13.27 0.88 -6.63
N MET A 129 -12.54 0.60 -5.53
CA MET A 129 -11.32 -0.18 -5.55
C MET A 129 -11.62 -1.67 -5.39
N SER A 130 -11.57 -2.43 -6.48
CA SER A 130 -11.80 -3.88 -6.47
C SER A 130 -10.89 -4.63 -5.50
N GLY A 131 -9.64 -4.17 -5.35
CA GLY A 131 -8.69 -4.77 -4.41
C GLY A 131 -9.07 -4.62 -2.94
N ILE A 132 -9.91 -3.66 -2.59
CA ILE A 132 -10.50 -3.47 -1.26
C ILE A 132 -11.79 -4.26 -1.15
N ASN A 133 -12.66 -4.18 -2.14
CA ASN A 133 -14.02 -4.75 -2.11
C ASN A 133 -14.04 -6.28 -1.96
N TRP A 134 -13.00 -6.98 -2.40
CA TRP A 134 -12.87 -8.43 -2.23
C TRP A 134 -12.32 -8.87 -0.86
N ALA A 135 -11.83 -7.93 -0.05
CA ALA A 135 -11.29 -8.26 1.27
C ALA A 135 -12.40 -8.53 2.28
N SER A 136 -12.27 -9.61 3.05
CA SER A 136 -13.08 -9.93 4.23
C SER A 136 -12.29 -9.76 5.55
N VAL A 137 -11.17 -9.07 5.48
CA VAL A 137 -10.28 -8.69 6.59
C VAL A 137 -9.97 -7.19 6.50
N PRO A 138 -9.55 -6.53 7.58
CA PRO A 138 -9.15 -5.11 7.53
C PRO A 138 -8.11 -4.87 6.46
N VAL A 139 -8.31 -3.87 5.60
CA VAL A 139 -7.48 -3.65 4.42
C VAL A 139 -7.12 -2.18 4.22
N THR A 140 -5.90 -1.93 3.78
CA THR A 140 -5.44 -0.63 3.31
C THR A 140 -4.60 -0.76 2.04
N ILE A 141 -4.75 0.19 1.10
CA ILE A 141 -3.78 0.42 0.03
C ILE A 141 -2.89 1.57 0.47
N VAL A 142 -1.59 1.41 0.32
CA VAL A 142 -0.58 2.42 0.65
C VAL A 142 0.01 2.93 -0.65
N GLU A 143 -0.23 4.17 -0.96
CA GLU A 143 0.42 4.89 -2.06
C GLU A 143 1.62 5.63 -1.48
N MET A 144 2.83 5.09 -1.72
CA MET A 144 4.06 5.54 -1.07
C MET A 144 4.56 6.90 -1.55
N GLY A 145 4.11 7.33 -2.73
CA GLY A 145 4.49 8.54 -3.44
C GLY A 145 4.11 8.43 -4.90
N TYR A 146 4.38 9.47 -5.69
CA TYR A 146 4.04 9.56 -7.11
C TYR A 146 5.26 9.27 -7.98
N MET A 147 5.23 8.20 -8.76
CA MET A 147 6.29 7.86 -9.74
C MET A 147 6.42 8.89 -10.86
N THR A 148 5.37 9.69 -11.08
CA THR A 148 5.38 10.78 -12.06
C THR A 148 6.07 12.05 -11.54
N ASN A 149 6.33 12.14 -10.24
CA ASN A 149 7.11 13.21 -9.64
C ASN A 149 8.60 12.81 -9.64
N PRO A 150 9.51 13.53 -10.34
CA PRO A 150 10.90 13.11 -10.48
C PRO A 150 11.66 12.99 -9.16
N THR A 151 11.31 13.82 -8.16
CA THR A 151 11.94 13.77 -6.84
C THR A 151 11.50 12.53 -6.07
N GLU A 152 10.19 12.24 -6.05
CA GLU A 152 9.66 11.07 -5.34
C GLU A 152 10.06 9.77 -6.03
N ASP A 153 10.08 9.73 -7.36
CA ASP A 153 10.56 8.58 -8.14
C ASP A 153 12.03 8.27 -7.79
N SER A 154 12.90 9.28 -7.82
CA SER A 154 14.30 9.13 -7.42
C SER A 154 14.46 8.69 -5.96
N ASN A 155 13.64 9.22 -5.04
CA ASN A 155 13.66 8.80 -3.65
C ASN A 155 13.26 7.33 -3.50
N MET A 156 12.12 6.93 -4.09
CA MET A 156 11.62 5.56 -4.03
C MET A 156 12.56 4.54 -4.67
N ALA A 157 13.36 4.95 -5.66
CA ALA A 157 14.39 4.10 -6.26
C ALA A 157 15.60 3.87 -5.32
N SER A 158 15.80 4.72 -4.31
CA SER A 158 16.94 4.60 -3.39
C SER A 158 16.66 3.58 -2.27
N ASP A 159 17.66 2.74 -1.98
CA ASP A 159 17.57 1.73 -0.92
C ASP A 159 17.35 2.37 0.46
N ALA A 160 18.00 3.49 0.73
CA ALA A 160 17.86 4.22 1.98
C ALA A 160 16.42 4.72 2.22
N TYR A 161 15.78 5.29 1.21
CA TYR A 161 14.40 5.77 1.32
C TYR A 161 13.39 4.62 1.39
N GLN A 162 13.62 3.52 0.66
CA GLN A 162 12.81 2.31 0.81
C GLN A 162 12.85 1.77 2.24
N ASN A 163 14.01 1.79 2.89
CA ASN A 163 14.12 1.38 4.29
C ASN A 163 13.35 2.31 5.24
N GLN A 164 13.32 3.62 4.95
CA GLN A 164 12.46 4.55 5.70
C GLN A 164 10.96 4.26 5.48
N ILE A 165 10.53 3.98 4.25
CA ILE A 165 9.17 3.55 3.93
C ILE A 165 8.80 2.31 4.73
N VAL A 166 9.65 1.29 4.71
CA VAL A 166 9.44 0.02 5.42
C VAL A 166 9.32 0.23 6.92
N THR A 167 10.25 0.99 7.52
CA THR A 167 10.19 1.34 8.94
C THR A 167 8.91 2.09 9.29
N GLY A 168 8.52 3.06 8.45
CA GLY A 168 7.32 3.86 8.67
C GLY A 168 6.03 3.03 8.62
N ILE A 169 5.89 2.18 7.61
CA ILE A 169 4.73 1.30 7.48
C ILE A 169 4.67 0.31 8.66
N ALA A 170 5.81 -0.29 9.03
CA ALA A 170 5.87 -1.21 10.15
C ALA A 170 5.53 -0.53 11.49
N ASN A 171 6.00 0.70 11.72
CA ASN A 171 5.61 1.50 12.89
C ASN A 171 4.10 1.80 12.91
N GLY A 172 3.51 2.09 11.76
CA GLY A 172 2.07 2.28 11.64
C GLY A 172 1.27 1.02 11.95
N ILE A 173 1.76 -0.15 11.51
CA ILE A 173 1.16 -1.46 11.83
C ILE A 173 1.24 -1.73 13.34
N ASP A 174 2.39 -1.49 13.98
CA ASP A 174 2.54 -1.62 15.44
C ASP A 174 1.55 -0.71 16.18
N ALA A 175 1.43 0.56 15.75
CA ALA A 175 0.50 1.50 16.35
C ALA A 175 -0.97 1.07 16.19
N TYR A 176 -1.33 0.51 15.03
CA TYR A 176 -2.66 -0.04 14.79
C TYR A 176 -2.98 -1.17 15.76
N PHE A 177 -2.09 -2.15 15.93
CA PHE A 177 -2.31 -3.28 16.83
C PHE A 177 -2.27 -2.88 18.30
N ALA A 178 -1.47 -1.89 18.67
CA ALA A 178 -1.45 -1.37 20.03
C ALA A 178 -2.74 -0.63 20.43
N GLY A 179 -3.54 -0.20 19.46
CA GLY A 179 -4.81 0.50 19.66
C GLY A 179 -6.07 -0.40 19.61
N GLN A 180 -5.92 -1.74 19.47
CA GLN A 180 -7.03 -2.71 19.37
C GLN A 180 -7.60 -3.14 20.73
#